data_f52c2cc01114a0ca355701c40dad782c
#
_entry.id   f52c2cc01114a0ca355701c40dad782c
#
_cell.length_a   1.000
_cell.length_b   1.000
_cell.length_c   1.000
_cell.angle_alpha   90.00
_cell.angle_beta   90.00
_cell.angle_gamma   90.00
#
_symmetry.space_group_name_H-M   'P 1'
#
loop_
_entity.id
_entity.type
_entity.pdbx_description
1 polymer ?
#
loop_
_entity_poly.entity_id
_entity_poly.type
_entity_poly.pdbx_seq_one_letter_code
_entity_poly.pdbx_strand_id
1 'polypeptide(L)'
;MSDIAEKLQVSTVTVSKALAGKEGVSEELRIKIQQLAEEMGYRKKIGKSDSISEYCNIGVIISGQYIEKGHSFYWTLYERILYHLSMIGCLGILEIVSEVSEQKMQLPRIAQEGRVDGIILMGSFPDQFRSMLANSGIPFVILDSFHAKYKQDSVISDGYYGMYTVVQHLLQMGHRRITFVGTVGATASITDRYYGYCRAMMEAGITVTDDMVLPDRDENNSITLSLDSIRQMPTAFACNCDNTAYQLLTFLKERGIRVPQDVSVTGFDNFIVSELSSPGITTYGVDVDAMARESVAQLLRRLKTPDASLQHIIVSGSLMLRDSVQRVL
;
A
#
# COMPACT_ATOMS: atom_id res chain seq x y z
N MET A 1 34.21 9.03 -10.83
CA MET A 1 35.48 9.23 -10.07
C MET A 1 36.72 9.00 -10.91
N SER A 2 36.81 7.95 -11.74
CA SER A 2 37.93 7.70 -12.64
C SER A 2 38.21 8.89 -13.57
N ASP A 3 37.15 9.44 -14.16
CA ASP A 3 37.29 10.55 -15.15
C ASP A 3 37.77 11.86 -14.49
N ILE A 4 37.41 12.10 -13.22
CA ILE A 4 37.91 13.23 -12.43
C ILE A 4 39.37 12.98 -12.06
N ALA A 5 39.70 11.75 -11.67
CA ALA A 5 41.07 11.35 -11.33
C ALA A 5 42.03 11.51 -12.54
N GLU A 6 41.56 11.10 -13.72
CA GLU A 6 42.29 11.22 -14.98
C GLU A 6 42.52 12.69 -15.38
N LYS A 7 41.46 13.52 -15.35
CA LYS A 7 41.57 14.97 -15.70
C LYS A 7 42.49 15.76 -14.79
N LEU A 8 42.56 15.41 -13.50
CA LEU A 8 43.37 16.09 -12.52
C LEU A 8 44.70 15.38 -12.22
N GLN A 9 44.99 14.28 -12.93
CA GLN A 9 46.18 13.45 -12.78
C GLN A 9 46.45 13.01 -11.33
N VAL A 10 45.39 12.63 -10.61
CA VAL A 10 45.44 12.16 -9.23
C VAL A 10 44.83 10.74 -9.13
N SER A 11 45.08 10.07 -8.00
CA SER A 11 44.46 8.75 -7.79
C SER A 11 42.97 8.87 -7.52
N THR A 12 42.21 7.83 -7.88
CA THR A 12 40.77 7.73 -7.52
C THR A 12 40.55 7.76 -5.99
N VAL A 13 41.54 7.31 -5.21
CA VAL A 13 41.56 7.40 -3.75
C VAL A 13 41.67 8.86 -3.29
N THR A 14 42.49 9.68 -3.96
CA THR A 14 42.63 11.11 -3.69
C THR A 14 41.29 11.84 -3.98
N VAL A 15 40.65 11.54 -5.13
CA VAL A 15 39.34 12.09 -5.47
C VAL A 15 38.31 11.70 -4.42
N SER A 16 38.29 10.44 -4.01
CA SER A 16 37.39 9.95 -2.99
C SER A 16 37.56 10.63 -1.63
N LYS A 17 38.82 10.82 -1.19
CA LYS A 17 39.16 11.55 0.04
C LYS A 17 38.77 13.03 -0.02
N ALA A 18 39.05 13.71 -1.14
CA ALA A 18 38.68 15.10 -1.35
C ALA A 18 37.17 15.33 -1.29
N LEU A 19 36.43 14.53 -2.03
CA LEU A 19 34.94 14.56 -2.04
C LEU A 19 34.34 14.15 -0.70
N ALA A 20 35.01 13.32 0.10
CA ALA A 20 34.57 12.90 1.42
C ALA A 20 34.97 13.86 2.55
N GLY A 21 35.70 14.93 2.27
CA GLY A 21 36.19 15.86 3.31
C GLY A 21 37.27 15.29 4.24
N LYS A 22 37.88 14.13 3.89
CA LYS A 22 38.89 13.47 4.73
C LYS A 22 40.24 14.15 4.64
N GLU A 23 41.04 14.00 5.68
CA GLU A 23 42.41 14.50 5.73
C GLU A 23 43.35 13.83 4.70
N GLY A 24 44.45 14.52 4.33
CA GLY A 24 45.43 14.02 3.38
C GLY A 24 45.21 14.50 1.93
N VAL A 25 44.44 15.55 1.72
CA VAL A 25 44.27 16.28 0.44
C VAL A 25 44.38 17.77 0.75
N SER A 26 45.24 18.52 0.00
CA SER A 26 45.36 19.96 0.17
C SER A 26 44.04 20.68 -0.17
N GLU A 27 43.81 21.83 0.47
CA GLU A 27 42.56 22.60 0.29
C GLU A 27 42.39 23.06 -1.17
N GLU A 28 43.47 23.49 -1.83
CA GLU A 28 43.43 23.88 -3.25
C GLU A 28 43.02 22.70 -4.17
N LEU A 29 43.55 21.52 -3.92
CA LEU A 29 43.21 20.31 -4.70
C LEU A 29 41.80 19.86 -4.42
N ARG A 30 41.34 20.02 -3.17
CA ARG A 30 39.96 19.71 -2.76
C ARG A 30 38.94 20.57 -3.52
N ILE A 31 39.21 21.90 -3.58
CA ILE A 31 38.33 22.83 -4.31
C ILE A 31 38.30 22.49 -5.80
N LYS A 32 39.46 22.21 -6.43
CA LYS A 32 39.50 21.82 -7.85
C LYS A 32 38.74 20.54 -8.13
N ILE A 33 38.82 19.52 -7.25
CA ILE A 33 38.11 18.27 -7.39
C ILE A 33 36.60 18.49 -7.25
N GLN A 34 36.18 19.35 -6.31
CA GLN A 34 34.77 19.67 -6.11
C GLN A 34 34.16 20.42 -7.30
N GLN A 35 34.85 21.43 -7.82
CA GLN A 35 34.42 22.18 -8.99
C GLN A 35 34.28 21.27 -10.22
N LEU A 36 35.28 20.44 -10.49
CA LEU A 36 35.25 19.54 -11.63
C LEU A 36 34.17 18.46 -11.47
N ALA A 37 33.88 18.01 -10.23
CA ALA A 37 32.80 17.09 -9.95
C ALA A 37 31.45 17.72 -10.23
N GLU A 38 31.22 19.00 -9.88
CA GLU A 38 30.00 19.75 -10.20
C GLU A 38 29.84 19.95 -11.71
N GLU A 39 30.91 20.38 -12.41
CA GLU A 39 30.89 20.55 -13.86
C GLU A 39 30.57 19.26 -14.64
N MET A 40 31.05 18.12 -14.13
CA MET A 40 30.81 16.81 -14.72
C MET A 40 29.50 16.17 -14.25
N GLY A 41 28.66 16.86 -13.46
CA GLY A 41 27.41 16.35 -12.92
C GLY A 41 27.60 15.18 -11.95
N TYR A 42 28.80 15.04 -11.38
CA TYR A 42 29.12 13.96 -10.45
C TYR A 42 28.45 14.22 -9.11
N ARG A 43 27.31 13.59 -8.88
CA ARG A 43 26.66 13.54 -7.55
C ARG A 43 27.39 12.50 -6.69
N LYS A 44 27.96 12.96 -5.58
CA LYS A 44 28.54 12.09 -4.55
C LYS A 44 27.49 11.06 -4.13
N LYS A 45 27.76 9.77 -4.32
CA LYS A 45 27.12 8.75 -3.47
C LYS A 45 27.62 9.03 -2.06
N ILE A 46 26.76 9.59 -1.21
CA ILE A 46 27.10 9.95 0.17
C ILE A 46 27.40 8.64 0.89
N GLY A 47 28.69 8.42 1.16
CA GLY A 47 29.18 7.33 1.99
C GLY A 47 28.61 7.51 3.40
N LYS A 48 28.21 6.38 4.01
CA LYS A 48 27.67 6.23 5.37
C LYS A 48 28.25 7.28 6.34
N SER A 49 27.51 8.35 6.56
CA SER A 49 27.61 9.25 7.70
C SER A 49 26.44 8.91 8.61
N ASP A 50 26.63 8.89 9.93
CA ASP A 50 25.63 8.53 10.95
C ASP A 50 24.39 9.45 11.02
N SER A 51 24.30 10.45 10.14
CA SER A 51 23.11 11.24 9.87
C SER A 51 22.57 10.88 8.49
N ILE A 52 21.28 10.57 8.38
CA ILE A 52 20.55 10.66 7.09
C ILE A 52 20.89 12.04 6.56
N SER A 53 21.40 12.16 5.31
CA SER A 53 21.68 13.45 4.70
C SER A 53 20.47 14.36 4.91
N GLU A 54 20.71 15.65 5.18
CA GLU A 54 19.65 16.65 5.42
C GLU A 54 18.54 16.65 4.36
N TYR A 55 18.77 15.97 3.21
CA TYR A 55 17.80 15.81 2.12
C TYR A 55 17.90 14.41 1.54
N CYS A 56 16.81 13.63 1.63
CA CYS A 56 16.67 12.35 0.95
C CYS A 56 15.49 12.39 -0.04
N ASN A 57 15.62 11.67 -1.16
CA ASN A 57 14.56 11.53 -2.16
C ASN A 57 13.98 10.12 -2.07
N ILE A 58 12.69 10.00 -1.77
CA ILE A 58 12.01 8.73 -1.69
C ILE A 58 11.05 8.61 -2.87
N GLY A 59 11.22 7.56 -3.66
CA GLY A 59 10.28 7.18 -4.70
C GLY A 59 9.03 6.55 -4.09
N VAL A 60 7.86 6.99 -4.53
CA VAL A 60 6.60 6.33 -4.25
C VAL A 60 6.07 5.79 -5.57
N ILE A 61 6.07 4.47 -5.71
CA ILE A 61 5.68 3.79 -6.94
C ILE A 61 4.34 3.12 -6.73
N ILE A 62 3.41 3.37 -7.65
CA ILE A 62 2.08 2.78 -7.64
C ILE A 62 1.68 2.33 -9.05
N SER A 63 0.96 1.20 -9.16
CA SER A 63 0.36 0.78 -10.41
C SER A 63 -0.82 1.67 -10.81
N GLY A 64 -0.92 2.01 -12.12
CA GLY A 64 -1.98 2.83 -12.68
C GLY A 64 -3.38 2.30 -12.39
N GLN A 65 -3.56 0.98 -12.32
CA GLN A 65 -4.84 0.35 -12.00
C GLN A 65 -5.47 0.83 -10.68
N TYR A 66 -4.66 1.31 -9.72
CA TYR A 66 -5.13 1.78 -8.43
C TYR A 66 -5.50 3.28 -8.40
N ILE A 67 -5.03 4.07 -9.38
CA ILE A 67 -5.23 5.53 -9.43
C ILE A 67 -6.23 5.96 -10.51
N GLU A 68 -6.29 5.27 -11.65
CA GLU A 68 -7.07 5.68 -12.82
C GLU A 68 -8.59 5.75 -12.59
N LYS A 69 -9.11 5.17 -11.50
CA LYS A 69 -10.55 5.09 -11.19
C LYS A 69 -11.05 6.14 -10.18
N GLY A 70 -10.34 7.27 -10.00
CA GLY A 70 -10.75 8.38 -9.13
C GLY A 70 -10.11 8.37 -7.74
N HIS A 71 -10.61 9.22 -6.81
CA HIS A 71 -10.11 9.29 -5.44
C HIS A 71 -10.16 7.92 -4.78
N SER A 72 -8.99 7.29 -4.62
CA SER A 72 -8.86 5.96 -4.08
C SER A 72 -8.20 6.00 -2.70
N PHE A 73 -8.36 4.91 -1.95
CA PHE A 73 -7.61 4.64 -0.72
C PHE A 73 -6.10 4.94 -0.89
N TYR A 74 -5.52 4.56 -2.02
CA TYR A 74 -4.10 4.78 -2.31
C TYR A 74 -3.71 6.25 -2.46
N TRP A 75 -4.64 7.13 -2.88
CA TRP A 75 -4.37 8.56 -2.96
C TRP A 75 -4.21 9.17 -1.56
N THR A 76 -5.11 8.83 -0.65
CA THR A 76 -4.99 9.23 0.76
C THR A 76 -3.70 8.70 1.40
N LEU A 77 -3.36 7.44 1.11
CA LEU A 77 -2.13 6.82 1.61
C LEU A 77 -0.88 7.56 1.10
N TYR A 78 -0.85 7.94 -0.19
CA TYR A 78 0.21 8.75 -0.78
C TYR A 78 0.35 10.12 -0.11
N GLU A 79 -0.76 10.84 0.12
CA GLU A 79 -0.74 12.13 0.82
C GLU A 79 -0.13 12.01 2.22
N ARG A 80 -0.45 10.96 2.97
CA ARG A 80 0.12 10.69 4.29
C ARG A 80 1.60 10.35 4.23
N ILE A 81 2.05 9.59 3.23
CA ILE A 81 3.47 9.34 2.99
C ILE A 81 4.22 10.66 2.78
N LEU A 82 3.71 11.53 1.89
CA LEU A 82 4.32 12.85 1.64
C LEU A 82 4.40 13.70 2.90
N TYR A 83 3.34 13.69 3.71
CA TYR A 83 3.32 14.38 4.99
C TYR A 83 4.44 13.89 5.91
N HIS A 84 4.57 12.58 6.14
CA HIS A 84 5.62 12.01 7.00
C HIS A 84 7.03 12.23 6.44
N LEU A 85 7.22 12.15 5.12
CA LEU A 85 8.50 12.47 4.48
C LEU A 85 8.88 13.94 4.68
N SER A 86 7.93 14.87 4.51
CA SER A 86 8.18 16.31 4.68
C SER A 86 8.60 16.67 6.10
N MET A 87 8.02 16.00 7.11
CA MET A 87 8.35 16.23 8.53
C MET A 87 9.81 15.88 8.89
N ILE A 88 10.47 15.09 8.07
CA ILE A 88 11.86 14.66 8.26
C ILE A 88 12.82 15.26 7.20
N GLY A 89 12.34 16.23 6.41
CA GLY A 89 13.15 16.90 5.37
C GLY A 89 13.41 16.07 4.12
N CYS A 90 12.68 14.96 3.91
CA CYS A 90 12.77 14.14 2.70
C CYS A 90 11.73 14.56 1.65
N LEU A 91 12.09 14.41 0.37
CA LEU A 91 11.17 14.62 -0.75
C LEU A 91 10.56 13.30 -1.21
N GLY A 92 9.24 13.29 -1.42
CA GLY A 92 8.53 12.16 -2.04
C GLY A 92 8.34 12.42 -3.55
N ILE A 93 8.73 11.47 -4.38
CA ILE A 93 8.58 11.54 -5.84
C ILE A 93 7.64 10.41 -6.27
N LEU A 94 6.46 10.79 -6.78
CA LEU A 94 5.48 9.81 -7.29
C LEU A 94 5.85 9.37 -8.71
N GLU A 95 5.81 8.06 -8.94
CA GLU A 95 5.76 7.49 -10.29
C GLU A 95 4.59 6.51 -10.39
N ILE A 96 3.67 6.80 -11.32
CA ILE A 96 2.57 5.90 -11.66
C ILE A 96 3.05 5.00 -12.79
N VAL A 97 3.09 3.70 -12.54
CA VAL A 97 3.52 2.70 -13.52
C VAL A 97 2.30 2.22 -14.30
N SER A 98 2.34 2.37 -15.63
CA SER A 98 1.25 1.87 -16.48
C SER A 98 1.28 0.34 -16.58
N GLU A 99 0.13 -0.29 -16.81
CA GLU A 99 0.04 -1.74 -17.02
C GLU A 99 0.98 -2.23 -18.14
N VAL A 100 1.12 -1.43 -19.20
CA VAL A 100 2.04 -1.74 -20.32
C VAL A 100 3.51 -1.78 -19.83
N SER A 101 3.89 -0.85 -18.95
CA SER A 101 5.25 -0.82 -18.38
C SER A 101 5.48 -1.97 -17.42
N GLU A 102 4.45 -2.35 -16.64
CA GLU A 102 4.50 -3.53 -15.77
C GLU A 102 4.70 -4.82 -16.58
N GLN A 103 3.89 -5.01 -17.64
CA GLN A 103 3.99 -6.18 -18.54
C GLN A 103 5.32 -6.25 -19.29
N LYS A 104 5.86 -5.10 -19.71
CA LYS A 104 7.17 -5.01 -20.38
C LYS A 104 8.35 -5.08 -19.41
N MET A 105 8.12 -5.22 -18.13
CA MET A 105 9.16 -5.28 -17.10
C MET A 105 10.12 -4.08 -17.16
N GLN A 106 9.58 -2.89 -17.36
CA GLN A 106 10.38 -1.67 -17.40
C GLN A 106 10.62 -1.17 -15.98
N LEU A 107 11.88 -0.98 -15.63
CA LEU A 107 12.26 -0.37 -14.35
C LEU A 107 11.69 1.07 -14.31
N PRO A 108 11.07 1.52 -13.19
CA PRO A 108 10.59 2.89 -13.04
C PRO A 108 11.68 3.92 -13.33
N ARG A 109 11.32 5.03 -13.97
CA ARG A 109 12.28 6.07 -14.40
C ARG A 109 13.04 6.66 -13.22
N ILE A 110 12.38 6.89 -12.10
CA ILE A 110 13.05 7.41 -10.89
C ILE A 110 14.12 6.46 -10.36
N ALA A 111 13.97 5.16 -10.58
CA ALA A 111 14.96 4.13 -10.26
C ALA A 111 16.09 4.09 -11.31
N GLN A 112 15.74 4.14 -12.62
CA GLN A 112 16.73 4.14 -13.72
C GLN A 112 17.67 5.34 -13.66
N GLU A 113 17.13 6.52 -13.39
CA GLU A 113 17.87 7.80 -13.39
C GLU A 113 18.61 8.05 -12.06
N GLY A 114 18.51 7.12 -11.09
CA GLY A 114 19.19 7.26 -9.80
C GLY A 114 18.73 8.48 -9.00
N ARG A 115 17.47 8.89 -9.15
CA ARG A 115 16.91 10.08 -8.52
C ARG A 115 16.43 9.87 -7.09
N VAL A 116 16.39 8.63 -6.65
CA VAL A 116 15.85 8.26 -5.33
C VAL A 116 16.83 7.41 -4.55
N ASP A 117 16.82 7.59 -3.23
CA ASP A 117 17.66 6.85 -2.29
C ASP A 117 16.98 5.55 -1.85
N GLY A 118 15.64 5.52 -1.88
CA GLY A 118 14.81 4.36 -1.53
C GLY A 118 13.42 4.48 -2.13
N ILE A 119 12.65 3.39 -2.06
CA ILE A 119 11.34 3.29 -2.70
C ILE A 119 10.30 2.74 -1.73
N ILE A 120 9.10 3.34 -1.71
CA ILE A 120 7.88 2.76 -1.16
C ILE A 120 7.06 2.25 -2.35
N LEU A 121 6.89 0.92 -2.44
CA LEU A 121 6.12 0.26 -3.49
C LEU A 121 4.70 0.02 -2.99
N MET A 122 3.73 0.80 -3.49
CA MET A 122 2.34 0.79 -3.02
C MET A 122 1.46 -0.17 -3.82
N GLY A 123 0.79 -1.07 -3.10
CA GLY A 123 -0.12 -2.05 -3.67
C GLY A 123 0.57 -3.29 -4.22
N SER A 124 -0.19 -4.09 -4.97
CA SER A 124 0.30 -5.35 -5.52
C SER A 124 0.91 -5.15 -6.90
N PHE A 125 2.08 -5.75 -7.11
CA PHE A 125 2.78 -5.80 -8.40
C PHE A 125 3.10 -7.25 -8.76
N PRO A 126 3.27 -7.57 -10.06
CA PRO A 126 3.70 -8.89 -10.49
C PRO A 126 5.05 -9.30 -9.85
N ASP A 127 5.21 -10.60 -9.60
CA ASP A 127 6.43 -11.16 -9.00
C ASP A 127 7.70 -10.75 -9.72
N GLN A 128 7.65 -10.78 -11.06
CA GLN A 128 8.77 -10.42 -11.90
C GLN A 128 9.15 -8.95 -11.75
N PHE A 129 8.16 -8.04 -11.62
CA PHE A 129 8.40 -6.62 -11.39
C PHE A 129 9.13 -6.38 -10.06
N ARG A 130 8.68 -7.04 -8.98
CA ARG A 130 9.32 -6.97 -7.66
C ARG A 130 10.75 -7.52 -7.69
N SER A 131 10.97 -8.62 -8.41
CA SER A 131 12.31 -9.19 -8.61
C SER A 131 13.24 -8.23 -9.37
N MET A 132 12.73 -7.57 -10.40
CA MET A 132 13.47 -6.56 -11.16
C MET A 132 13.86 -5.38 -10.25
N LEU A 133 12.92 -4.89 -9.43
CA LEU A 133 13.19 -3.81 -8.50
C LEU A 133 14.23 -4.22 -7.43
N ALA A 134 14.12 -5.44 -6.90
CA ALA A 134 15.12 -5.98 -5.97
C ALA A 134 16.53 -6.05 -6.57
N ASN A 135 16.64 -6.42 -7.85
CA ASN A 135 17.91 -6.48 -8.58
C ASN A 135 18.49 -5.09 -8.92
N SER A 136 17.70 -4.01 -8.83
CA SER A 136 18.22 -2.64 -9.02
C SER A 136 19.17 -2.19 -7.92
N GLY A 137 19.16 -2.87 -6.76
CA GLY A 137 19.97 -2.53 -5.59
C GLY A 137 19.44 -1.33 -4.80
N ILE A 138 18.31 -0.74 -5.19
CA ILE A 138 17.65 0.33 -4.45
C ILE A 138 16.83 -0.28 -3.32
N PRO A 139 17.05 0.11 -2.04
CA PRO A 139 16.25 -0.35 -0.93
C PRO A 139 14.78 0.02 -1.11
N PHE A 140 13.87 -0.93 -0.83
CA PHE A 140 12.44 -0.64 -0.90
C PHE A 140 11.64 -1.37 0.18
N VAL A 141 10.47 -0.81 0.49
CA VAL A 141 9.45 -1.36 1.38
C VAL A 141 8.16 -1.53 0.59
N ILE A 142 7.47 -2.64 0.78
CA ILE A 142 6.16 -2.88 0.17
C ILE A 142 5.08 -2.36 1.11
N LEU A 143 4.14 -1.58 0.58
CA LEU A 143 3.03 -1.01 1.32
C LEU A 143 1.70 -1.53 0.77
N ASP A 144 0.83 -2.02 1.67
CA ASP A 144 -0.49 -2.60 1.38
C ASP A 144 -0.44 -3.86 0.50
N SER A 145 0.68 -4.56 0.55
CA SER A 145 0.80 -5.89 -0.05
C SER A 145 1.85 -6.71 0.67
N PHE A 146 1.69 -8.02 0.69
CA PHE A 146 2.64 -8.97 1.24
C PHE A 146 2.78 -10.18 0.33
N HIS A 147 4.00 -10.69 0.23
CA HIS A 147 4.25 -11.93 -0.50
C HIS A 147 5.37 -12.72 0.15
N ALA A 148 5.05 -13.91 0.68
CA ALA A 148 5.98 -14.76 1.44
C ALA A 148 7.24 -15.19 0.68
N LYS A 149 7.17 -15.26 -0.65
CA LYS A 149 8.29 -15.66 -1.53
C LYS A 149 9.41 -14.61 -1.56
N TYR A 150 9.09 -13.33 -1.35
CA TYR A 150 10.05 -12.24 -1.45
C TYR A 150 10.41 -11.72 -0.07
N LYS A 151 11.71 -11.78 0.23
CA LYS A 151 12.29 -11.30 1.48
C LYS A 151 12.40 -9.76 1.44
N GLN A 152 11.28 -9.06 1.63
CA GLN A 152 11.21 -7.61 1.66
C GLN A 152 10.48 -7.14 2.91
N ASP A 153 10.84 -5.97 3.39
CA ASP A 153 10.05 -5.29 4.41
C ASP A 153 8.68 -4.94 3.86
N SER A 154 7.65 -5.12 4.67
CA SER A 154 6.28 -4.80 4.27
C SER A 154 5.45 -4.23 5.41
N VAL A 155 4.53 -3.35 5.04
CA VAL A 155 3.53 -2.77 5.94
C VAL A 155 2.16 -3.00 5.32
N ILE A 156 1.26 -3.66 6.05
CA ILE A 156 -0.11 -3.94 5.59
C ILE A 156 -1.13 -3.54 6.65
N SER A 157 -2.37 -3.33 6.22
CA SER A 157 -3.52 -3.26 7.13
C SER A 157 -3.88 -4.66 7.63
N ASP A 158 -4.46 -4.73 8.84
CA ASP A 158 -4.96 -5.99 9.40
C ASP A 158 -6.31 -6.37 8.77
N GLY A 159 -6.27 -6.86 7.53
CA GLY A 159 -7.46 -7.27 6.78
C GLY A 159 -8.20 -8.42 7.44
N TYR A 160 -7.46 -9.38 7.97
CA TYR A 160 -8.02 -10.56 8.61
C TYR A 160 -8.79 -10.22 9.90
N TYR A 161 -8.13 -9.56 10.85
CA TYR A 161 -8.75 -9.20 12.11
C TYR A 161 -9.85 -8.14 11.94
N GLY A 162 -9.65 -7.20 11.01
CA GLY A 162 -10.65 -6.18 10.69
C GLY A 162 -11.95 -6.79 10.19
N MET A 163 -11.92 -7.69 9.22
CA MET A 163 -13.13 -8.34 8.73
C MET A 163 -13.72 -9.29 9.77
N TYR A 164 -12.90 -9.99 10.54
CA TYR A 164 -13.38 -10.76 11.69
C TYR A 164 -14.19 -9.87 12.65
N THR A 165 -13.71 -8.67 12.96
CA THR A 165 -14.40 -7.71 13.85
C THR A 165 -15.71 -7.21 13.26
N VAL A 166 -15.74 -6.90 11.95
CA VAL A 166 -16.97 -6.52 11.23
C VAL A 166 -18.04 -7.62 11.34
N VAL A 167 -17.64 -8.86 11.06
CA VAL A 167 -18.57 -9.99 11.06
C VAL A 167 -19.01 -10.34 12.48
N GLN A 168 -18.13 -10.23 13.48
CA GLN A 168 -18.50 -10.39 14.88
C GLN A 168 -19.56 -9.35 15.31
N HIS A 169 -19.44 -8.11 14.85
CA HIS A 169 -20.47 -7.11 15.07
C HIS A 169 -21.82 -7.52 14.45
N LEU A 170 -21.83 -7.98 13.21
CA LEU A 170 -23.06 -8.47 12.57
C LEU A 170 -23.67 -9.66 13.33
N LEU A 171 -22.87 -10.60 13.81
CA LEU A 171 -23.31 -11.73 14.62
C LEU A 171 -23.91 -11.28 15.97
N GLN A 172 -23.32 -10.27 16.63
CA GLN A 172 -23.86 -9.66 17.86
C GLN A 172 -25.18 -8.91 17.61
N MET A 173 -25.39 -8.39 16.40
CA MET A 173 -26.65 -7.78 15.96
C MET A 173 -27.71 -8.84 15.59
N GLY A 174 -27.42 -10.14 15.74
CA GLY A 174 -28.34 -11.25 15.50
C GLY A 174 -28.31 -11.83 14.10
N HIS A 175 -27.48 -11.32 13.21
CA HIS A 175 -27.36 -11.86 11.86
C HIS A 175 -26.72 -13.25 11.89
N ARG A 176 -27.27 -14.19 11.12
CA ARG A 176 -26.74 -15.55 10.95
C ARG A 176 -26.54 -15.92 9.48
N ARG A 177 -27.29 -15.31 8.58
CA ARG A 177 -27.10 -15.41 7.13
C ARG A 177 -26.37 -14.17 6.67
N ILE A 178 -25.05 -14.25 6.62
CA ILE A 178 -24.14 -13.16 6.25
C ILE A 178 -23.43 -13.60 4.97
N THR A 179 -23.50 -12.81 3.91
CA THR A 179 -22.79 -13.08 2.65
C THR A 179 -21.56 -12.17 2.57
N PHE A 180 -20.40 -12.77 2.33
CA PHE A 180 -19.19 -12.02 1.99
C PHE A 180 -19.26 -11.53 0.55
N VAL A 181 -18.97 -10.26 0.31
CA VAL A 181 -18.95 -9.67 -1.03
C VAL A 181 -17.52 -9.29 -1.38
N GLY A 182 -16.90 -10.08 -2.26
CA GLY A 182 -15.52 -9.93 -2.68
C GLY A 182 -15.03 -11.10 -3.52
N THR A 183 -14.25 -10.81 -4.54
CA THR A 183 -13.63 -11.82 -5.41
C THR A 183 -12.37 -12.37 -4.74
N VAL A 184 -12.53 -13.53 -4.08
CA VAL A 184 -11.43 -14.19 -3.35
C VAL A 184 -10.30 -14.55 -4.33
N GLY A 185 -9.07 -14.20 -3.97
CA GLY A 185 -7.89 -14.41 -4.83
C GLY A 185 -7.56 -13.24 -5.76
N ALA A 186 -8.45 -12.25 -5.94
CA ALA A 186 -8.15 -11.08 -6.77
C ALA A 186 -7.00 -10.22 -6.18
N THR A 187 -6.98 -10.08 -4.87
CA THR A 187 -5.85 -9.46 -4.12
C THR A 187 -5.59 -10.22 -2.82
N ALA A 188 -4.40 -10.03 -2.24
CA ALA A 188 -4.07 -10.57 -0.92
C ALA A 188 -5.01 -10.01 0.15
N SER A 189 -5.30 -8.70 0.12
CA SER A 189 -6.17 -8.04 1.09
C SER A 189 -7.61 -8.57 1.06
N ILE A 190 -8.20 -8.82 -0.11
CA ILE A 190 -9.53 -9.44 -0.21
C ILE A 190 -9.51 -10.85 0.36
N THR A 191 -8.46 -11.61 0.10
CA THR A 191 -8.29 -12.98 0.59
C THR A 191 -8.15 -13.02 2.12
N ASP A 192 -7.36 -12.11 2.70
CA ASP A 192 -7.23 -11.98 4.16
C ASP A 192 -8.56 -11.62 4.82
N ARG A 193 -9.30 -10.66 4.23
CA ARG A 193 -10.65 -10.28 4.70
C ARG A 193 -11.62 -11.46 4.62
N TYR A 194 -11.57 -12.24 3.55
CA TYR A 194 -12.37 -13.46 3.43
C TYR A 194 -12.06 -14.48 4.54
N TYR A 195 -10.80 -14.71 4.86
CA TYR A 195 -10.46 -15.62 5.95
C TYR A 195 -10.88 -15.09 7.32
N GLY A 196 -10.86 -13.78 7.54
CA GLY A 196 -11.43 -13.14 8.73
C GLY A 196 -12.94 -13.40 8.86
N TYR A 197 -13.68 -13.25 7.76
CA TYR A 197 -15.09 -13.60 7.67
C TYR A 197 -15.33 -15.09 7.99
N CYS A 198 -14.60 -16.00 7.35
CA CYS A 198 -14.72 -17.43 7.58
C CYS A 198 -14.50 -17.79 9.04
N ARG A 199 -13.50 -17.20 9.69
CA ARG A 199 -13.23 -17.45 11.11
C ARG A 199 -14.39 -17.03 11.99
N ALA A 200 -14.93 -15.83 11.81
CA ALA A 200 -16.05 -15.35 12.60
C ALA A 200 -17.29 -16.26 12.46
N MET A 201 -17.60 -16.68 11.23
CA MET A 201 -18.70 -17.59 10.92
C MET A 201 -18.50 -18.97 11.58
N MET A 202 -17.30 -19.51 11.47
CA MET A 202 -16.93 -20.80 12.08
C MET A 202 -17.07 -20.76 13.60
N GLU A 203 -16.60 -19.72 14.28
CA GLU A 203 -16.76 -19.55 15.74
C GLU A 203 -18.22 -19.42 16.17
N ALA A 204 -19.09 -18.93 15.29
CA ALA A 204 -20.54 -18.88 15.49
C ALA A 204 -21.24 -20.21 15.16
N GLY A 205 -20.50 -21.26 14.80
CA GLY A 205 -21.05 -22.57 14.41
C GLY A 205 -21.72 -22.57 13.02
N ILE A 206 -21.37 -21.62 12.15
CA ILE A 206 -21.94 -21.49 10.80
C ILE A 206 -20.90 -21.96 9.78
N THR A 207 -21.25 -22.97 8.98
CA THR A 207 -20.43 -23.42 7.86
C THR A 207 -20.62 -22.49 6.67
N VAL A 208 -19.53 -21.93 6.20
CA VAL A 208 -19.53 -21.09 4.99
C VAL A 208 -19.64 -21.99 3.75
N THR A 209 -20.59 -21.68 2.88
CA THR A 209 -20.84 -22.36 1.61
C THR A 209 -20.62 -21.41 0.44
N ASP A 210 -20.45 -21.93 -0.78
CA ASP A 210 -20.11 -21.12 -1.96
C ASP A 210 -21.16 -20.04 -2.27
N ASP A 211 -22.43 -20.30 -1.97
CA ASP A 211 -23.53 -19.32 -2.13
C ASP A 211 -23.54 -18.21 -1.08
N MET A 212 -22.65 -18.27 -0.08
CA MET A 212 -22.40 -17.21 0.89
C MET A 212 -21.22 -16.32 0.49
N VAL A 213 -20.66 -16.49 -0.70
CA VAL A 213 -19.56 -15.68 -1.25
C VAL A 213 -20.00 -15.11 -2.58
N LEU A 214 -20.12 -13.79 -2.66
CA LEU A 214 -20.53 -13.07 -3.85
C LEU A 214 -19.32 -12.39 -4.48
N PRO A 215 -18.87 -12.79 -5.68
CA PRO A 215 -17.83 -12.07 -6.40
C PRO A 215 -18.25 -10.62 -6.69
N ASP A 216 -17.34 -9.69 -6.56
CA ASP A 216 -17.59 -8.26 -6.76
C ASP A 216 -16.88 -7.67 -7.99
N ARG A 217 -16.11 -8.49 -8.74
CA ARG A 217 -15.24 -8.03 -9.83
C ARG A 217 -15.31 -8.94 -11.04
N ASP A 218 -15.23 -8.32 -12.21
CA ASP A 218 -15.05 -8.99 -13.49
C ASP A 218 -13.56 -9.31 -13.78
N GLU A 219 -13.30 -9.88 -14.95
CA GLU A 219 -11.95 -10.23 -15.44
C GLU A 219 -11.02 -9.01 -15.57
N ASN A 220 -11.60 -7.80 -15.73
CA ASN A 220 -10.87 -6.53 -15.84
C ASN A 220 -10.72 -5.83 -14.47
N ASN A 221 -10.98 -6.54 -13.37
CA ASN A 221 -10.95 -6.01 -12.01
C ASN A 221 -11.90 -4.82 -11.78
N SER A 222 -12.93 -4.67 -12.61
CA SER A 222 -14.00 -3.68 -12.46
C SER A 222 -15.09 -4.24 -11.55
N ILE A 223 -15.61 -3.41 -10.63
CA ILE A 223 -16.66 -3.85 -9.72
C ILE A 223 -17.93 -4.12 -10.52
N THR A 224 -18.41 -5.36 -10.43
CA THR A 224 -19.62 -5.85 -11.09
C THR A 224 -20.38 -6.74 -10.11
N LEU A 225 -21.61 -6.35 -9.78
CA LEU A 225 -22.44 -7.05 -8.81
C LEU A 225 -23.62 -7.75 -9.49
N SER A 226 -23.85 -9.03 -9.14
CA SER A 226 -25.06 -9.76 -9.45
C SER A 226 -25.50 -10.57 -8.23
N LEU A 227 -26.81 -10.62 -7.97
CA LEU A 227 -27.38 -11.48 -6.91
C LEU A 227 -27.84 -12.84 -7.44
N ASP A 228 -27.59 -13.17 -8.71
CA ASP A 228 -28.12 -14.38 -9.36
C ASP A 228 -27.61 -15.68 -8.72
N SER A 229 -26.43 -15.63 -8.10
CA SER A 229 -25.85 -16.77 -7.37
C SER A 229 -26.44 -16.98 -5.97
N ILE A 230 -27.16 -15.99 -5.45
CA ILE A 230 -27.73 -16.03 -4.10
C ILE A 230 -29.03 -16.82 -4.11
N ARG A 231 -29.02 -18.03 -3.52
CA ARG A 231 -30.23 -18.87 -3.42
C ARG A 231 -31.26 -18.34 -2.45
N GLN A 232 -30.82 -17.74 -1.37
CA GLN A 232 -31.66 -17.15 -0.33
C GLN A 232 -31.05 -15.81 0.10
N MET A 233 -31.83 -14.73 0.04
CA MET A 233 -31.37 -13.40 0.44
C MET A 233 -30.78 -13.42 1.85
N PRO A 234 -29.55 -12.96 2.04
CA PRO A 234 -28.94 -12.88 3.37
C PRO A 234 -29.62 -11.79 4.20
N THR A 235 -29.37 -11.79 5.51
CA THR A 235 -29.79 -10.69 6.39
C THR A 235 -28.74 -9.59 6.48
N ALA A 236 -27.49 -9.89 6.08
CA ALA A 236 -26.40 -8.91 6.01
C ALA A 236 -25.38 -9.26 4.92
N PHE A 237 -24.75 -8.23 4.37
CA PHE A 237 -23.60 -8.33 3.49
C PHE A 237 -22.35 -7.75 4.18
N ALA A 238 -21.26 -8.51 4.16
CA ALA A 238 -19.94 -8.08 4.59
C ALA A 238 -19.08 -7.82 3.34
N CYS A 239 -19.00 -6.56 2.91
CA CYS A 239 -18.29 -6.18 1.70
C CYS A 239 -16.79 -6.03 1.97
N ASN A 240 -15.98 -6.47 1.01
CA ASN A 240 -14.53 -6.40 1.13
C ASN A 240 -13.99 -4.96 1.20
N CYS A 241 -14.69 -3.97 0.62
CA CYS A 241 -14.32 -2.55 0.73
C CYS A 241 -15.57 -1.64 0.65
N ASP A 242 -15.39 -0.37 1.02
CA ASP A 242 -16.47 0.61 1.03
C ASP A 242 -17.00 0.94 -0.37
N ASN A 243 -16.15 0.92 -1.39
CA ASN A 243 -16.60 1.11 -2.77
C ASN A 243 -17.55 -0.01 -3.23
N THR A 244 -17.23 -1.26 -2.91
CA THR A 244 -18.13 -2.41 -3.15
C THR A 244 -19.42 -2.29 -2.35
N ALA A 245 -19.34 -1.87 -1.08
CA ALA A 245 -20.51 -1.65 -0.23
C ALA A 245 -21.41 -0.54 -0.80
N TYR A 246 -20.83 0.58 -1.25
CA TYR A 246 -21.59 1.68 -1.87
C TYR A 246 -22.30 1.26 -3.16
N GLN A 247 -21.60 0.54 -4.03
CA GLN A 247 -22.23 0.01 -5.25
C GLN A 247 -23.34 -0.99 -4.93
N LEU A 248 -23.14 -1.83 -3.90
CA LEU A 248 -24.18 -2.74 -3.43
C LEU A 248 -25.40 -1.98 -2.88
N LEU A 249 -25.21 -0.90 -2.11
CA LEU A 249 -26.32 -0.03 -1.66
C LEU A 249 -27.13 0.51 -2.84
N THR A 250 -26.46 1.00 -3.88
CA THR A 250 -27.12 1.52 -5.09
C THR A 250 -27.89 0.40 -5.80
N PHE A 251 -27.26 -0.75 -5.98
CA PHE A 251 -27.85 -1.93 -6.61
C PHE A 251 -29.09 -2.46 -5.86
N LEU A 252 -29.06 -2.50 -4.53
CA LEU A 252 -30.19 -2.91 -3.68
C LEU A 252 -31.34 -1.90 -3.75
N LYS A 253 -31.01 -0.60 -3.71
CA LYS A 253 -31.98 0.49 -3.80
C LYS A 253 -32.77 0.45 -5.13
N GLU A 254 -32.11 0.19 -6.26
CA GLU A 254 -32.74 0.05 -7.57
C GLU A 254 -33.75 -1.11 -7.62
N ARG A 255 -33.61 -2.10 -6.73
CA ARG A 255 -34.49 -3.26 -6.59
C ARG A 255 -35.52 -3.11 -5.48
N GLY A 256 -35.61 -1.93 -4.87
CA GLY A 256 -36.56 -1.66 -3.77
C GLY A 256 -36.20 -2.33 -2.44
N ILE A 257 -34.97 -2.83 -2.29
CA ILE A 257 -34.48 -3.46 -1.06
C ILE A 257 -33.87 -2.37 -0.18
N ARG A 258 -34.40 -2.20 1.02
CA ARG A 258 -34.02 -1.13 1.94
C ARG A 258 -32.89 -1.56 2.86
N VAL A 259 -31.90 -0.69 3.00
CA VAL A 259 -30.82 -0.85 3.96
C VAL A 259 -30.98 0.23 5.05
N PRO A 260 -31.00 -0.15 6.34
CA PRO A 260 -30.77 -1.47 6.91
C PRO A 260 -32.06 -2.31 7.10
N GLN A 261 -33.29 -1.83 6.71
CA GLN A 261 -34.56 -2.41 7.12
C GLN A 261 -34.80 -3.83 6.60
N ASP A 262 -34.39 -4.12 5.36
CA ASP A 262 -34.57 -5.44 4.75
C ASP A 262 -33.25 -6.26 4.80
N VAL A 263 -32.10 -5.58 4.74
CA VAL A 263 -30.75 -6.18 4.80
C VAL A 263 -29.73 -5.18 5.32
N SER A 264 -28.81 -5.62 6.17
CA SER A 264 -27.68 -4.81 6.63
C SER A 264 -26.51 -4.90 5.65
N VAL A 265 -25.69 -3.83 5.57
CA VAL A 265 -24.50 -3.78 4.71
C VAL A 265 -23.33 -3.20 5.50
N THR A 266 -22.18 -3.86 5.43
CA THR A 266 -20.94 -3.33 6.00
C THR A 266 -19.85 -3.21 4.94
N GLY A 267 -18.90 -2.29 5.17
CA GLY A 267 -17.74 -2.06 4.31
C GLY A 267 -16.41 -2.32 5.03
N PHE A 268 -15.35 -1.85 4.39
CA PHE A 268 -13.98 -1.87 4.88
C PHE A 268 -13.22 -0.70 4.27
N ASP A 269 -12.26 -0.11 4.96
CA ASP A 269 -11.32 0.99 4.67
C ASP A 269 -11.67 2.32 5.38
N ASN A 270 -12.93 2.61 5.72
CA ASN A 270 -13.44 3.91 6.17
C ASN A 270 -13.16 5.02 5.14
N PHE A 271 -13.37 4.70 3.86
CA PHE A 271 -13.22 5.64 2.78
C PHE A 271 -14.40 6.63 2.76
N ILE A 272 -14.16 7.84 2.20
CA ILE A 272 -15.12 8.96 2.21
C ILE A 272 -16.54 8.57 1.77
N VAL A 273 -16.67 7.64 0.83
CA VAL A 273 -17.96 7.13 0.34
C VAL A 273 -18.77 6.48 1.45
N SER A 274 -18.15 5.92 2.48
CA SER A 274 -18.84 5.31 3.61
C SER A 274 -19.56 6.32 4.51
N GLU A 275 -19.09 7.55 4.56
CA GLU A 275 -19.72 8.66 5.28
C GLU A 275 -20.79 9.35 4.44
N LEU A 276 -20.51 9.57 3.14
CA LEU A 276 -21.40 10.30 2.23
C LEU A 276 -22.58 9.47 1.75
N SER A 277 -22.54 8.15 1.89
CA SER A 277 -23.66 7.27 1.53
C SER A 277 -24.88 7.48 2.45
N SER A 278 -26.07 7.12 1.93
CA SER A 278 -27.31 7.12 2.69
C SER A 278 -28.03 5.78 2.52
N PRO A 279 -28.04 4.94 3.57
CA PRO A 279 -27.47 5.14 4.92
C PRO A 279 -25.93 5.18 4.92
N GLY A 280 -25.33 5.83 5.94
CA GLY A 280 -23.90 5.78 6.18
C GLY A 280 -23.43 4.35 6.43
N ILE A 281 -22.33 3.92 5.83
CA ILE A 281 -21.87 2.52 5.88
C ILE A 281 -21.05 2.27 7.15
N THR A 282 -21.49 1.31 7.97
CA THR A 282 -20.67 0.71 9.03
C THR A 282 -19.47 0.01 8.39
N THR A 283 -18.26 0.36 8.81
CA THR A 283 -17.03 -0.09 8.14
C THR A 283 -15.89 -0.32 9.13
N TYR A 284 -14.87 -1.09 8.75
CA TYR A 284 -13.62 -1.14 9.49
C TYR A 284 -12.66 -0.09 8.93
N GLY A 285 -12.34 0.90 9.76
CA GLY A 285 -11.43 1.97 9.38
C GLY A 285 -9.97 1.52 9.45
N VAL A 286 -9.27 1.59 8.33
CA VAL A 286 -7.82 1.39 8.25
C VAL A 286 -7.10 2.64 8.75
N ASP A 287 -6.10 2.48 9.61
CA ASP A 287 -5.25 3.58 10.04
C ASP A 287 -4.19 3.90 8.97
N VAL A 288 -4.63 4.66 7.97
CA VAL A 288 -3.81 5.08 6.82
C VAL A 288 -2.59 5.90 7.25
N ASP A 289 -2.75 6.73 8.31
CA ASP A 289 -1.65 7.55 8.83
C ASP A 289 -0.56 6.67 9.46
N ALA A 290 -0.95 5.68 10.28
CA ALA A 290 -0.01 4.73 10.84
C ALA A 290 0.67 3.88 9.75
N MET A 291 -0.06 3.42 8.74
CA MET A 291 0.53 2.69 7.61
C MET A 291 1.59 3.52 6.88
N ALA A 292 1.31 4.78 6.60
CA ALA A 292 2.26 5.69 5.96
C ALA A 292 3.49 5.94 6.84
N ARG A 293 3.27 6.24 8.13
CA ARG A 293 4.35 6.47 9.11
C ARG A 293 5.26 5.25 9.23
N GLU A 294 4.70 4.06 9.41
CA GLU A 294 5.47 2.82 9.55
C GLU A 294 6.23 2.48 8.26
N SER A 295 5.66 2.74 7.07
CA SER A 295 6.36 2.50 5.81
C SER A 295 7.57 3.43 5.62
N VAL A 296 7.44 4.71 5.97
CA VAL A 296 8.54 5.67 5.97
C VAL A 296 9.62 5.27 6.98
N ALA A 297 9.22 4.98 8.22
CA ALA A 297 10.14 4.57 9.29
C ALA A 297 10.92 3.29 8.90
N GLN A 298 10.22 2.32 8.32
CA GLN A 298 10.82 1.05 7.91
C GLN A 298 11.81 1.23 6.74
N LEU A 299 11.47 2.09 5.75
CA LEU A 299 12.40 2.42 4.66
C LEU A 299 13.65 3.13 5.18
N LEU A 300 13.49 4.10 6.07
CA LEU A 300 14.64 4.79 6.69
C LEU A 300 15.52 3.85 7.51
N ARG A 301 14.91 2.89 8.23
CA ARG A 301 15.64 1.84 8.92
C ARG A 301 16.47 1.01 7.94
N ARG A 302 15.90 0.62 6.79
CA ARG A 302 16.58 -0.14 5.74
C ARG A 302 17.72 0.65 5.09
N LEU A 303 17.52 1.95 4.86
CA LEU A 303 18.58 2.83 4.34
C LEU A 303 19.76 2.96 5.30
N LYS A 304 19.49 3.05 6.61
CA LYS A 304 20.54 3.14 7.64
C LYS A 304 21.25 1.82 7.86
N THR A 305 20.51 0.72 7.88
CA THR A 305 20.99 -0.62 8.22
C THR A 305 20.51 -1.62 7.16
N PRO A 306 21.20 -1.69 6.01
CA PRO A 306 20.79 -2.55 4.88
C PRO A 306 20.65 -4.02 5.25
N ASP A 307 21.46 -4.51 6.18
CA ASP A 307 21.50 -5.91 6.62
C ASP A 307 20.58 -6.21 7.81
N ALA A 308 19.75 -5.24 8.26
CA ALA A 308 18.80 -5.46 9.34
C ALA A 308 17.81 -6.56 8.97
N SER A 309 17.33 -7.31 9.98
CA SER A 309 16.28 -8.33 9.79
C SER A 309 15.05 -7.73 9.11
N LEU A 310 14.46 -8.51 8.21
CA LEU A 310 13.22 -8.12 7.53
C LEU A 310 12.07 -8.06 8.53
N GLN A 311 11.17 -7.11 8.31
CA GLN A 311 9.98 -6.94 9.13
C GLN A 311 8.72 -6.96 8.27
N HIS A 312 7.70 -7.60 8.82
CA HIS A 312 6.34 -7.57 8.30
C HIS A 312 5.47 -6.89 9.36
N ILE A 313 5.06 -5.65 9.10
CA ILE A 313 4.31 -4.81 10.03
C ILE A 313 2.84 -4.85 9.65
N ILE A 314 1.99 -5.23 10.62
CA ILE A 314 0.54 -5.25 10.47
C ILE A 314 -0.02 -4.09 11.28
N VAL A 315 -0.74 -3.18 10.63
CA VAL A 315 -1.35 -2.01 11.25
C VAL A 315 -2.82 -2.28 11.53
N SER A 316 -3.20 -2.28 12.79
CA SER A 316 -4.60 -2.45 13.19
C SER A 316 -5.40 -1.17 12.95
N GLY A 317 -6.70 -1.34 12.69
CA GLY A 317 -7.67 -0.27 12.56
C GLY A 317 -8.76 -0.35 13.62
N SER A 318 -9.92 0.24 13.36
CA SER A 318 -11.04 0.25 14.28
C SER A 318 -12.40 0.16 13.56
N LEU A 319 -13.40 -0.40 14.24
CA LEU A 319 -14.77 -0.48 13.73
C LEU A 319 -15.46 0.89 13.85
N MET A 320 -15.97 1.39 12.73
CA MET A 320 -16.71 2.64 12.62
C MET A 320 -18.19 2.32 12.42
N LEU A 321 -19.00 2.51 13.48
CA LEU A 321 -20.43 2.23 13.43
C LEU A 321 -21.18 3.40 12.79
N ARG A 322 -22.10 3.07 11.85
CA ARG A 322 -23.01 3.99 11.16
C ARG A 322 -24.39 3.35 10.99
N ASP A 323 -25.19 3.85 10.06
CA ASP A 323 -26.63 3.56 9.97
C ASP A 323 -26.98 2.36 9.10
N SER A 324 -26.02 1.72 8.43
CA SER A 324 -26.27 0.62 7.46
C SER A 324 -26.48 -0.75 8.11
N VAL A 325 -26.46 -0.85 9.43
CA VAL A 325 -26.66 -2.08 10.18
C VAL A 325 -27.78 -1.92 11.21
N GLN A 326 -28.70 -2.88 11.27
CA GLN A 326 -29.71 -2.96 12.31
C GLN A 326 -29.73 -4.33 12.97
N ARG A 327 -30.31 -4.42 14.15
CA ARG A 327 -30.51 -5.67 14.87
C ARG A 327 -31.58 -6.53 14.18
N VAL A 328 -31.32 -7.81 14.01
CA VAL A 328 -32.34 -8.82 13.67
C VAL A 328 -33.06 -9.23 14.96
N LEU A 329 -34.38 -9.09 14.96
CA LEU A 329 -35.23 -9.46 16.08
C LEU A 329 -35.51 -10.96 16.10
#